data_951ab2b789570eccc8f6c71df4d833ae
#
_entry.id   951ab2b789570eccc8f6c71df4d833ae
#
_cell.length_a   1.000
_cell.length_b   1.000
_cell.length_c   1.000
_cell.angle_alpha   90.00
_cell.angle_beta   90.00
_cell.angle_gamma   90.00
#
_symmetry.space_group_name_H-M   'P 1'
#
loop_
_entity.id
_entity.type
_entity.pdbx_description
1 polymer ?
#
loop_
_entity_poly.entity_id
_entity_poly.type
_entity_poly.pdbx_seq_one_letter_code
_entity_poly.pdbx_strand_id
1 'polypeptide(L)'
;MRKTLLISFIVPAFNAQSTLTGCVRSIVRTMSSCRSNYEIIIVDDGSADDTPRLAQSLAEEIEEVTVVTQENRGLGAARNHGIDEANGLYVAFVDADDEIKASGIVDFSLLNGSFDILCIPILRVTSKGKTSVYGSTTQRIPFGKRFDEARDYLRHRNVIPCACAYLWRRETLLTRFHEDIYHEDEEFTVMSLLHGGTLICTNQLFTYKYICRPDSITTSSENAGKRLADIATIIGRLETYASAHPEQKRYMRTKLLWLHIDYLRQRLRYHR
;
A
#
# COMPACT_ATOMS: atom_id res chain seq x y z
N MET A 1 26.81 -5.73 -17.58
CA MET A 1 25.56 -4.95 -17.61
C MET A 1 24.92 -5.04 -16.25
N ARG A 2 24.66 -3.91 -15.55
CA ARG A 2 23.83 -3.94 -14.33
C ARG A 2 22.44 -4.41 -14.72
N LYS A 3 21.96 -5.45 -14.06
CA LYS A 3 20.57 -5.90 -14.26
C LYS A 3 19.63 -4.78 -13.81
N THR A 4 18.63 -4.45 -14.61
CA THR A 4 17.63 -3.44 -14.24
C THR A 4 16.84 -3.94 -13.04
N LEU A 5 16.77 -3.18 -11.94
CA LEU A 5 15.91 -3.45 -10.81
C LEU A 5 14.45 -3.28 -11.25
N LEU A 6 13.62 -4.30 -11.02
CA LEU A 6 12.21 -4.27 -11.42
C LEU A 6 11.31 -3.74 -10.31
N ILE A 7 11.51 -4.17 -9.06
CA ILE A 7 10.64 -3.77 -7.93
C ILE A 7 11.49 -3.33 -6.74
N SER A 8 11.15 -2.20 -6.15
CA SER A 8 11.54 -1.81 -4.80
C SER A 8 10.36 -2.09 -3.85
N PHE A 9 10.53 -3.07 -2.96
CA PHE A 9 9.59 -3.30 -1.87
C PHE A 9 9.92 -2.39 -0.71
N ILE A 10 9.02 -1.47 -0.37
CA ILE A 10 9.15 -0.56 0.76
C ILE A 10 8.42 -1.17 1.95
N VAL A 11 9.15 -1.42 3.04
CA VAL A 11 8.66 -2.03 4.27
C VAL A 11 8.81 -1.02 5.42
N PRO A 12 7.79 -0.18 5.67
CA PRO A 12 7.79 0.70 6.83
C PRO A 12 7.66 -0.14 8.10
N ALA A 13 8.53 0.10 9.09
CA ALA A 13 8.57 -0.67 10.33
C ALA A 13 8.59 0.28 11.54
N PHE A 14 7.68 0.06 12.49
CA PHE A 14 7.68 0.71 13.79
C PHE A 14 7.22 -0.29 14.85
N ASN A 15 8.09 -0.62 15.81
CA ASN A 15 7.86 -1.61 16.85
C ASN A 15 7.32 -2.95 16.28
N ALA A 16 7.98 -3.45 15.24
CA ALA A 16 7.58 -4.61 14.45
C ALA A 16 8.42 -5.87 14.73
N GLN A 17 9.07 -5.96 15.89
CA GLN A 17 10.00 -7.05 16.23
C GLN A 17 9.41 -8.46 16.05
N SER A 18 8.09 -8.63 16.25
CA SER A 18 7.44 -9.94 16.14
C SER A 18 7.06 -10.35 14.70
N THR A 19 7.12 -9.42 13.75
CA THR A 19 6.50 -9.60 12.42
C THR A 19 7.43 -9.33 11.25
N LEU A 20 8.35 -8.38 11.41
CA LEU A 20 9.26 -7.92 10.36
C LEU A 20 9.97 -9.08 9.62
N THR A 21 10.52 -10.04 10.36
CA THR A 21 11.22 -11.19 9.77
C THR A 21 10.29 -12.02 8.87
N GLY A 22 9.04 -12.23 9.30
CA GLY A 22 8.02 -12.94 8.52
C GLY A 22 7.66 -12.22 7.23
N CYS A 23 7.47 -10.91 7.31
CA CYS A 23 7.23 -10.02 6.20
C CYS A 23 8.35 -10.10 5.15
N VAL A 24 9.58 -9.78 5.53
CA VAL A 24 10.75 -9.78 4.65
C VAL A 24 10.97 -11.14 4.00
N ARG A 25 10.94 -12.22 4.78
CA ARG A 25 11.08 -13.58 4.23
C ARG A 25 9.94 -13.98 3.30
N SER A 26 8.75 -13.42 3.44
CA SER A 26 7.65 -13.64 2.50
C SER A 26 7.94 -13.02 1.13
N ILE A 27 8.57 -11.84 1.11
CA ILE A 27 9.02 -11.17 -0.12
C ILE A 27 10.11 -12.00 -0.79
N VAL A 28 11.16 -12.37 -0.06
CA VAL A 28 12.27 -13.18 -0.57
C VAL A 28 11.75 -14.49 -1.17
N ARG A 29 10.90 -15.24 -0.45
CA ARG A 29 10.29 -16.50 -0.96
C ARG A 29 9.47 -16.26 -2.24
N THR A 30 8.74 -15.17 -2.32
CA THR A 30 7.94 -14.83 -3.49
C THR A 30 8.82 -14.50 -4.69
N MET A 31 9.89 -13.75 -4.47
CA MET A 31 10.77 -13.27 -5.53
C MET A 31 11.82 -14.29 -5.96
N SER A 32 12.26 -15.20 -5.08
CA SER A 32 13.27 -16.23 -5.41
C SER A 32 12.79 -17.22 -6.48
N SER A 33 11.47 -17.45 -6.61
CA SER A 33 10.90 -18.24 -7.69
C SER A 33 11.01 -17.56 -9.07
N CYS A 34 11.44 -16.32 -9.13
CA CYS A 34 11.19 -15.41 -10.23
C CYS A 34 12.44 -14.88 -10.93
N ARG A 35 13.65 -15.20 -10.50
CA ARG A 35 14.93 -14.68 -11.06
C ARG A 35 14.93 -13.17 -11.32
N SER A 36 13.99 -12.43 -10.74
CA SER A 36 13.79 -11.01 -10.97
C SER A 36 14.66 -10.19 -10.02
N ASN A 37 15.23 -9.11 -10.53
CA ASN A 37 15.95 -8.17 -9.72
C ASN A 37 14.96 -7.34 -8.91
N TYR A 38 15.12 -7.37 -7.61
CA TYR A 38 14.33 -6.58 -6.67
C TYR A 38 15.24 -6.07 -5.55
N GLU A 39 14.76 -5.12 -4.81
CA GLU A 39 15.32 -4.68 -3.54
C GLU A 39 14.22 -4.60 -2.49
N ILE A 40 14.61 -4.68 -1.23
CA ILE A 40 13.74 -4.50 -0.07
C ILE A 40 14.32 -3.37 0.77
N ILE A 41 13.56 -2.30 0.93
CA ILE A 41 13.95 -1.14 1.71
C ILE A 41 13.15 -1.17 3.00
N ILE A 42 13.77 -1.57 4.10
CA ILE A 42 13.17 -1.49 5.43
C ILE A 42 13.39 -0.06 5.94
N VAL A 43 12.30 0.64 6.23
CA VAL A 43 12.34 1.98 6.81
C VAL A 43 11.94 1.88 8.28
N ASP A 44 12.91 1.91 9.18
CA ASP A 44 12.66 1.95 10.62
C ASP A 44 12.28 3.38 11.04
N ASP A 45 11.02 3.55 11.45
CA ASP A 45 10.44 4.83 11.86
C ASP A 45 10.65 5.10 13.36
N GLY A 46 11.90 4.94 13.83
CA GLY A 46 12.29 5.23 15.21
C GLY A 46 11.74 4.25 16.23
N SER A 47 11.84 2.93 15.95
CA SER A 47 11.39 1.88 16.86
C SER A 47 12.14 1.87 18.18
N ALA A 48 11.42 1.57 19.28
CA ALA A 48 11.95 1.44 20.62
C ALA A 48 12.16 -0.03 21.06
N ASP A 49 11.69 -1.00 20.27
CA ASP A 49 11.84 -2.43 20.51
C ASP A 49 13.05 -3.02 19.72
N ASP A 50 13.12 -4.33 19.56
CA ASP A 50 14.20 -5.02 18.83
C ASP A 50 14.14 -4.87 17.30
N THR A 51 13.20 -4.09 16.76
CA THR A 51 13.03 -3.90 15.31
C THR A 51 14.31 -3.45 14.59
N PRO A 52 15.07 -2.42 15.08
CA PRO A 52 16.26 -1.96 14.39
C PRO A 52 17.34 -3.06 14.30
N ARG A 53 17.53 -3.82 15.38
CA ARG A 53 18.50 -4.93 15.43
C ARG A 53 18.12 -6.05 14.46
N LEU A 54 16.83 -6.40 14.39
CA LEU A 54 16.33 -7.41 13.46
C LEU A 54 16.44 -6.95 12.00
N ALA A 55 16.14 -5.68 11.71
CA ALA A 55 16.30 -5.11 10.38
C ALA A 55 17.76 -5.19 9.91
N GLN A 56 18.71 -4.80 10.76
CA GLN A 56 20.13 -4.89 10.45
C GLN A 56 20.59 -6.34 10.23
N SER A 57 20.14 -7.29 11.06
CA SER A 57 20.46 -8.71 10.87
C SER A 57 19.90 -9.27 9.55
N LEU A 58 18.72 -8.81 9.12
CA LEU A 58 18.15 -9.19 7.83
C LEU A 58 18.96 -8.61 6.65
N ALA A 59 19.49 -7.38 6.78
CA ALA A 59 20.35 -6.79 5.75
C ALA A 59 21.73 -7.47 5.67
N GLU A 60 22.24 -8.01 6.78
CA GLU A 60 23.47 -8.82 6.78
C GLU A 60 23.26 -10.21 6.16
N GLU A 61 22.06 -10.81 6.30
CA GLU A 61 21.73 -12.14 5.79
C GLU A 61 21.30 -12.11 4.29
N ILE A 62 20.64 -11.01 3.85
CA ILE A 62 19.93 -10.94 2.56
C ILE A 62 20.48 -9.76 1.75
N GLU A 63 21.17 -10.03 0.65
CA GLU A 63 21.83 -9.03 -0.20
C GLU A 63 20.87 -7.95 -0.74
N GLU A 64 19.60 -8.32 -0.98
CA GLU A 64 18.59 -7.43 -1.52
C GLU A 64 17.99 -6.48 -0.47
N VAL A 65 18.33 -6.62 0.82
CA VAL A 65 17.78 -5.80 1.91
C VAL A 65 18.69 -4.62 2.22
N THR A 66 18.09 -3.45 2.27
CA THR A 66 18.70 -2.20 2.77
C THR A 66 17.86 -1.66 3.92
N VAL A 67 18.51 -1.08 4.92
CA VAL A 67 17.84 -0.47 6.07
C VAL A 67 18.11 1.03 6.08
N VAL A 68 17.06 1.81 6.21
CA VAL A 68 17.14 3.24 6.50
C VAL A 68 16.39 3.53 7.79
N THR A 69 16.88 4.47 8.59
CA THR A 69 16.29 4.82 9.88
C THR A 69 15.96 6.30 9.90
N GLN A 70 14.85 6.65 10.52
CA GLN A 70 14.43 8.03 10.76
C GLN A 70 13.88 8.20 12.18
N GLU A 71 13.77 9.45 12.64
CA GLU A 71 12.94 9.74 13.81
C GLU A 71 11.48 9.43 13.51
N ASN A 72 10.71 9.02 14.52
CA ASN A 72 9.30 8.67 14.33
C ASN A 72 8.49 9.85 13.78
N ARG A 73 8.05 9.72 12.53
CA ARG A 73 7.21 10.70 11.81
C ARG A 73 5.95 10.07 11.23
N GLY A 74 5.69 8.81 11.59
CA GLY A 74 4.51 8.07 11.18
C GLY A 74 4.64 7.35 9.82
N LEU A 75 3.66 6.48 9.57
CA LEU A 75 3.65 5.53 8.46
C LEU A 75 3.78 6.21 7.08
N GLY A 76 3.10 7.36 6.90
CA GLY A 76 3.18 8.12 5.65
C GLY A 76 4.59 8.65 5.37
N ALA A 77 5.27 9.18 6.40
CA ALA A 77 6.65 9.66 6.29
C ALA A 77 7.62 8.52 5.99
N ALA A 78 7.47 7.36 6.64
CA ALA A 78 8.29 6.19 6.38
C ALA A 78 8.13 5.67 4.95
N ARG A 79 6.90 5.64 4.42
CA ARG A 79 6.67 5.29 3.01
C ARG A 79 7.27 6.31 2.04
N ASN A 80 7.18 7.61 2.34
CA ASN A 80 7.81 8.67 1.54
C ASN A 80 9.32 8.50 1.48
N HIS A 81 9.96 8.27 2.62
CA HIS A 81 11.40 8.01 2.69
C HIS A 81 11.78 6.79 1.84
N GLY A 82 11.01 5.70 1.95
CA GLY A 82 11.24 4.53 1.11
C GLY A 82 11.06 4.79 -0.39
N ILE A 83 10.14 5.68 -0.81
CA ILE A 83 10.00 6.09 -2.21
C ILE A 83 11.26 6.82 -2.69
N ASP A 84 11.84 7.69 -1.84
CA ASP A 84 13.03 8.48 -2.20
C ASP A 84 14.28 7.59 -2.34
N GLU A 85 14.38 6.50 -1.57
CA GLU A 85 15.47 5.52 -1.64
C GLU A 85 15.28 4.47 -2.76
N ALA A 86 14.07 4.33 -3.32
CA ALA A 86 13.74 3.30 -4.29
C ALA A 86 14.46 3.48 -5.64
N ASN A 87 15.00 2.38 -6.18
CA ASN A 87 15.70 2.35 -7.47
C ASN A 87 15.00 1.47 -8.51
N GLY A 88 14.01 0.67 -8.12
CA GLY A 88 13.24 -0.20 -8.99
C GLY A 88 12.39 0.55 -10.00
N LEU A 89 12.03 -0.11 -11.08
CA LEU A 89 11.09 0.41 -12.07
C LEU A 89 9.70 0.62 -11.46
N TYR A 90 9.33 -0.27 -10.53
CA TYR A 90 8.09 -0.19 -9.75
C TYR A 90 8.38 -0.13 -8.26
N VAL A 91 7.50 0.52 -7.54
CA VAL A 91 7.44 0.55 -6.07
C VAL A 91 6.24 -0.27 -5.62
N ALA A 92 6.46 -1.12 -4.61
CA ALA A 92 5.42 -1.87 -3.91
C ALA A 92 5.55 -1.64 -2.40
N PHE A 93 4.45 -1.34 -1.72
CA PHE A 93 4.45 -1.20 -0.26
C PHE A 93 4.03 -2.52 0.38
N VAL A 94 4.72 -2.91 1.46
CA VAL A 94 4.37 -4.08 2.26
C VAL A 94 4.50 -3.70 3.73
N ASP A 95 3.39 -3.65 4.45
CA ASP A 95 3.41 -3.32 5.87
C ASP A 95 4.15 -4.43 6.66
N ALA A 96 4.99 -4.03 7.63
CA ALA A 96 5.89 -4.94 8.33
C ALA A 96 5.17 -6.05 9.10
N ASP A 97 3.86 -5.97 9.21
CA ASP A 97 3.00 -6.95 9.86
C ASP A 97 2.18 -7.82 8.88
N ASP A 98 2.38 -7.65 7.59
CA ASP A 98 1.70 -8.38 6.52
C ASP A 98 2.69 -9.26 5.71
N GLU A 99 2.19 -9.99 4.74
CA GLU A 99 2.99 -10.86 3.87
C GLU A 99 2.56 -10.73 2.41
N ILE A 100 3.44 -11.15 1.49
CA ILE A 100 3.05 -11.42 0.11
C ILE A 100 3.22 -12.91 -0.21
N LYS A 101 2.47 -13.39 -1.20
CA LYS A 101 2.54 -14.77 -1.68
C LYS A 101 2.54 -14.79 -3.20
N ALA A 102 3.46 -15.54 -3.79
CA ALA A 102 3.48 -15.76 -5.23
C ALA A 102 2.12 -16.28 -5.74
N SER A 103 1.64 -15.71 -6.83
CA SER A 103 0.55 -16.31 -7.60
C SER A 103 1.02 -17.59 -8.26
N GLY A 104 0.11 -18.51 -8.58
CA GLY A 104 0.48 -19.83 -9.12
C GLY A 104 1.31 -19.75 -10.41
N ILE A 105 0.98 -18.79 -11.29
CA ILE A 105 1.78 -18.44 -12.48
C ILE A 105 2.16 -16.98 -12.32
N VAL A 106 3.46 -16.71 -12.24
CA VAL A 106 3.97 -15.34 -12.10
C VAL A 106 4.47 -14.87 -13.46
N ASP A 107 3.85 -13.83 -13.99
CA ASP A 107 4.23 -13.20 -15.26
C ASP A 107 4.89 -11.83 -15.01
N PHE A 108 6.21 -11.84 -14.89
CA PHE A 108 7.00 -10.61 -14.74
C PHE A 108 7.14 -9.80 -16.02
N SER A 109 6.67 -10.31 -17.18
CA SER A 109 6.62 -9.52 -18.41
C SER A 109 5.71 -8.30 -18.27
N LEU A 110 4.77 -8.32 -17.30
CA LEU A 110 3.94 -7.19 -16.95
C LEU A 110 4.74 -6.01 -16.37
N LEU A 111 5.95 -6.27 -15.83
CA LEU A 111 6.83 -5.26 -15.25
C LEU A 111 7.82 -4.65 -16.26
N ASN A 112 7.45 -4.58 -17.51
CA ASN A 112 8.27 -4.03 -18.60
C ASN A 112 8.08 -2.51 -18.81
N GLY A 113 7.32 -1.84 -17.95
CA GLY A 113 7.00 -0.42 -18.06
C GLY A 113 5.79 -0.12 -18.97
N SER A 114 5.06 -1.13 -19.46
CA SER A 114 3.85 -0.93 -20.27
C SER A 114 2.65 -0.41 -19.48
N PHE A 115 2.69 -0.54 -18.15
CA PHE A 115 1.66 -0.03 -17.26
C PHE A 115 2.29 0.87 -16.20
N ASP A 116 1.61 1.94 -15.84
CA ASP A 116 2.03 2.84 -14.78
C ASP A 116 1.57 2.32 -13.42
N ILE A 117 0.46 1.58 -13.38
CA ILE A 117 -0.12 1.03 -12.16
C ILE A 117 -0.60 -0.40 -12.40
N LEU A 118 -0.20 -1.32 -11.52
CA LEU A 118 -0.70 -2.68 -11.49
C LEU A 118 -1.46 -2.91 -10.19
N CYS A 119 -2.77 -3.19 -10.30
CA CYS A 119 -3.62 -3.54 -9.15
C CYS A 119 -3.56 -5.04 -8.92
N ILE A 120 -3.19 -5.46 -7.70
CA ILE A 120 -3.03 -6.86 -7.28
C ILE A 120 -4.12 -7.28 -6.30
N PRO A 121 -4.40 -8.60 -6.15
CA PRO A 121 -5.35 -9.08 -5.17
C PRO A 121 -4.84 -8.95 -3.75
N ILE A 122 -5.76 -8.66 -2.81
CA ILE A 122 -5.52 -8.73 -1.38
C ILE A 122 -6.33 -9.88 -0.78
N LEU A 123 -5.67 -10.74 -0.01
CA LEU A 123 -6.29 -11.74 0.85
C LEU A 123 -6.28 -11.27 2.30
N ARG A 124 -7.44 -11.12 2.88
CA ARG A 124 -7.58 -10.93 4.31
C ARG A 124 -7.44 -12.27 5.02
N VAL A 125 -6.54 -12.35 5.99
CA VAL A 125 -6.29 -13.53 6.82
C VAL A 125 -6.68 -13.20 8.25
N THR A 126 -7.67 -13.88 8.80
CA THR A 126 -8.07 -13.67 10.21
C THR A 126 -7.10 -14.38 11.15
N SER A 127 -7.12 -14.02 12.45
CA SER A 127 -6.34 -14.69 13.51
C SER A 127 -6.61 -16.20 13.61
N LYS A 128 -7.76 -16.66 13.11
CA LYS A 128 -8.12 -18.10 13.04
C LYS A 128 -7.69 -18.75 11.72
N GLY A 129 -6.88 -18.09 10.90
CA GLY A 129 -6.41 -18.60 9.60
C GLY A 129 -7.46 -18.64 8.49
N LYS A 130 -8.70 -18.15 8.71
CA LYS A 130 -9.68 -18.03 7.64
C LYS A 130 -9.25 -16.96 6.65
N THR A 131 -9.31 -17.29 5.37
CA THR A 131 -8.98 -16.36 4.27
C THR A 131 -10.23 -15.88 3.57
N SER A 132 -10.24 -14.62 3.17
CA SER A 132 -11.26 -14.05 2.28
C SER A 132 -10.59 -13.02 1.37
N VAL A 133 -11.09 -12.87 0.15
CA VAL A 133 -10.58 -11.80 -0.73
C VAL A 133 -11.04 -10.46 -0.17
N TYR A 134 -10.11 -9.56 0.10
CA TYR A 134 -10.41 -8.21 0.59
C TYR A 134 -11.14 -7.44 -0.52
N GLY A 135 -12.29 -6.87 -0.19
CA GLY A 135 -13.11 -6.18 -1.20
C GLY A 135 -13.89 -7.09 -2.17
N SER A 136 -13.85 -8.43 -2.02
CA SER A 136 -14.43 -9.40 -2.98
C SER A 136 -15.94 -9.30 -3.20
N THR A 137 -16.69 -8.89 -2.19
CA THR A 137 -18.13 -8.66 -2.34
C THR A 137 -18.45 -7.48 -3.24
N THR A 138 -17.45 -6.75 -3.60
CA THR A 138 -17.54 -5.44 -4.23
C THR A 138 -16.63 -5.28 -5.45
N GLN A 139 -15.53 -6.02 -5.55
CA GLN A 139 -14.66 -5.98 -6.74
C GLN A 139 -15.27 -6.81 -7.87
N ARG A 140 -16.00 -6.15 -8.74
CA ARG A 140 -16.51 -6.73 -9.99
C ARG A 140 -15.58 -6.46 -11.17
N ILE A 141 -14.35 -6.02 -10.94
CA ILE A 141 -13.39 -5.75 -12.01
C ILE A 141 -12.61 -7.05 -12.24
N PRO A 142 -12.75 -7.68 -13.40
CA PRO A 142 -12.06 -8.94 -13.69
C PRO A 142 -10.54 -8.69 -13.81
N PHE A 143 -9.75 -9.71 -13.48
CA PHE A 143 -8.33 -9.72 -13.78
C PHE A 143 -8.12 -9.67 -15.31
N GLY A 144 -7.06 -8.99 -15.75
CA GLY A 144 -6.80 -8.68 -17.15
C GLY A 144 -7.48 -7.39 -17.63
N LYS A 145 -8.37 -6.77 -16.83
CA LYS A 145 -8.98 -5.49 -17.19
C LYS A 145 -7.91 -4.40 -17.19
N ARG A 146 -7.86 -3.69 -18.30
CA ARG A 146 -6.96 -2.55 -18.54
C ARG A 146 -7.74 -1.25 -18.57
N PHE A 147 -7.08 -0.19 -18.16
CA PHE A 147 -7.56 1.19 -18.22
C PHE A 147 -6.43 2.02 -18.86
N ASP A 148 -6.74 2.76 -19.90
CA ASP A 148 -5.80 3.66 -20.57
C ASP A 148 -5.47 4.87 -19.67
N GLU A 149 -6.39 5.21 -18.77
CA GLU A 149 -6.23 6.21 -17.74
C GLU A 149 -6.68 5.64 -16.38
N ALA A 150 -5.79 5.61 -15.41
CA ALA A 150 -6.06 5.04 -14.10
C ALA A 150 -7.22 5.74 -13.37
N ARG A 151 -7.48 7.02 -13.68
CA ARG A 151 -8.64 7.75 -13.13
C ARG A 151 -9.98 7.11 -13.48
N ASP A 152 -10.10 6.38 -14.60
CA ASP A 152 -11.35 5.68 -14.93
C ASP A 152 -11.61 4.51 -13.97
N TYR A 153 -10.57 3.92 -13.38
CA TYR A 153 -10.71 2.92 -12.33
C TYR A 153 -11.40 3.49 -11.07
N LEU A 154 -11.19 4.78 -10.73
CA LEU A 154 -11.84 5.44 -9.58
C LEU A 154 -13.37 5.50 -9.70
N ARG A 155 -13.94 5.39 -10.89
CA ARG A 155 -15.41 5.38 -11.11
C ARG A 155 -16.05 4.08 -10.60
N HIS A 156 -15.27 3.03 -10.38
CA HIS A 156 -15.77 1.77 -9.85
C HIS A 156 -15.94 1.87 -8.33
N ARG A 157 -16.99 1.24 -7.79
CA ARG A 157 -17.41 1.33 -6.37
C ARG A 157 -16.31 0.88 -5.38
N ASN A 158 -15.33 0.15 -5.86
CA ASN A 158 -14.49 -0.72 -5.03
C ASN A 158 -13.00 -0.50 -5.24
N VAL A 159 -12.63 0.73 -5.42
CA VAL A 159 -11.21 1.12 -5.33
C VAL A 159 -10.73 0.80 -3.93
N ILE A 160 -9.76 -0.08 -3.83
CA ILE A 160 -9.14 -0.42 -2.55
C ILE A 160 -8.27 0.77 -2.14
N PRO A 161 -8.59 1.45 -1.03
CA PRO A 161 -7.81 2.57 -0.56
C PRO A 161 -6.61 2.08 0.25
N CYS A 162 -5.81 1.21 -0.34
CA CYS A 162 -4.65 0.62 0.30
C CYS A 162 -3.49 0.69 -0.68
N ALA A 163 -2.47 1.44 -0.34
CA ALA A 163 -1.29 1.60 -1.19
C ALA A 163 -0.65 0.24 -1.52
N CYS A 164 -0.77 -0.74 -0.61
CA CYS A 164 -0.25 -2.09 -0.76
C CYS A 164 -1.01 -2.94 -1.80
N ALA A 165 -2.17 -2.46 -2.30
CA ALA A 165 -2.92 -3.13 -3.35
C ALA A 165 -2.37 -2.89 -4.76
N TYR A 166 -1.31 -2.11 -4.87
CA TYR A 166 -0.81 -1.66 -6.15
C TYR A 166 0.72 -1.73 -6.23
N LEU A 167 1.22 -1.96 -7.46
CA LEU A 167 2.57 -1.63 -7.83
C LEU A 167 2.50 -0.32 -8.63
N TRP A 168 3.33 0.63 -8.25
CA TRP A 168 3.38 1.97 -8.82
C TRP A 168 4.64 2.12 -9.65
N ARG A 169 4.54 2.50 -10.92
CA ARG A 169 5.71 2.85 -11.70
C ARG A 169 6.37 4.08 -11.10
N ARG A 170 7.61 3.93 -10.66
CA ARG A 170 8.32 4.94 -9.85
C ARG A 170 8.38 6.32 -10.54
N GLU A 171 8.67 6.34 -11.85
CA GLU A 171 8.78 7.58 -12.61
C GLU A 171 7.46 8.37 -12.72
N THR A 172 6.33 7.69 -12.67
CA THR A 172 5.00 8.31 -12.76
C THR A 172 4.34 8.52 -11.39
N LEU A 173 4.97 8.02 -10.32
CA LEU A 173 4.49 8.19 -8.94
C LEU A 173 4.91 9.56 -8.38
N LEU A 174 4.15 10.60 -8.71
CA LEU A 174 4.40 11.98 -8.26
C LEU A 174 3.77 12.32 -6.92
N THR A 175 2.81 11.50 -6.47
CA THR A 175 2.09 11.69 -5.21
C THR A 175 2.97 11.27 -4.03
N ARG A 176 2.81 11.98 -2.91
CA ARG A 176 3.40 11.61 -1.62
C ARG A 176 2.31 11.40 -0.58
N PHE A 177 2.60 10.56 0.41
CA PHE A 177 1.70 10.38 1.55
C PHE A 177 1.66 11.65 2.40
N HIS A 178 0.49 11.95 2.94
CA HIS A 178 0.41 12.94 4.00
C HIS A 178 1.03 12.36 5.27
N GLU A 179 1.88 13.13 5.91
CA GLU A 179 2.58 12.70 7.13
C GLU A 179 1.73 12.98 8.37
N ASP A 180 1.98 12.23 9.44
CA ASP A 180 1.32 12.36 10.75
C ASP A 180 -0.22 12.30 10.76
N ILE A 181 -0.81 11.57 9.81
CA ILE A 181 -2.25 11.26 9.81
C ILE A 181 -2.49 9.76 9.70
N TYR A 182 -3.61 9.30 10.27
CA TYR A 182 -4.16 7.97 9.98
C TYR A 182 -4.92 7.98 8.67
N HIS A 183 -4.99 6.82 8.01
CA HIS A 183 -5.66 6.67 6.71
C HIS A 183 -5.02 7.48 5.57
N GLU A 184 -3.71 7.72 5.66
CA GLU A 184 -2.87 8.42 4.68
C GLU A 184 -2.97 7.82 3.28
N ASP A 185 -3.23 6.53 3.20
CA ASP A 185 -3.38 5.77 1.95
C ASP A 185 -4.69 6.08 1.20
N GLU A 186 -5.72 6.59 1.88
CA GLU A 186 -6.97 7.03 1.25
C GLU A 186 -6.73 8.19 0.27
N GLU A 187 -6.03 9.24 0.70
CA GLU A 187 -5.69 10.38 -0.14
C GLU A 187 -4.64 9.99 -1.17
N PHE A 188 -3.56 9.33 -0.75
CA PHE A 188 -2.48 8.88 -1.63
C PHE A 188 -3.01 8.06 -2.80
N THR A 189 -3.85 7.05 -2.54
CA THR A 189 -4.37 6.17 -3.59
C THR A 189 -5.25 6.95 -4.57
N VAL A 190 -6.15 7.82 -4.08
CA VAL A 190 -7.01 8.62 -4.96
C VAL A 190 -6.18 9.54 -5.84
N MET A 191 -5.23 10.28 -5.27
CA MET A 191 -4.41 11.24 -6.01
C MET A 191 -3.48 10.54 -7.00
N SER A 192 -2.88 9.41 -6.62
CA SER A 192 -2.03 8.62 -7.51
C SER A 192 -2.82 8.03 -8.69
N LEU A 193 -4.06 7.60 -8.48
CA LEU A 193 -4.93 7.11 -9.56
C LEU A 193 -5.46 8.24 -10.45
N LEU A 194 -5.71 9.44 -9.91
CA LEU A 194 -6.14 10.60 -10.69
C LEU A 194 -5.06 11.07 -11.67
N HIS A 195 -3.81 11.02 -11.24
CA HIS A 195 -2.66 11.49 -12.03
C HIS A 195 -1.92 10.36 -12.76
N GLY A 196 -2.26 9.11 -12.45
CA GLY A 196 -1.65 7.93 -13.08
C GLY A 196 -2.10 7.76 -14.53
N GLY A 197 -1.21 7.18 -15.33
CA GLY A 197 -1.49 6.80 -16.72
C GLY A 197 -2.25 5.47 -16.80
N THR A 198 -1.64 4.49 -17.43
CA THR A 198 -2.25 3.17 -17.66
C THR A 198 -2.33 2.30 -16.42
N LEU A 199 -3.46 1.58 -16.25
CA LEU A 199 -3.65 0.64 -15.14
C LEU A 199 -4.08 -0.74 -15.65
N ILE A 200 -3.56 -1.80 -15.03
CA ILE A 200 -4.05 -3.17 -15.21
C ILE A 200 -4.40 -3.81 -13.87
N CYS A 201 -5.55 -4.51 -13.80
CA CYS A 201 -5.86 -5.41 -12.68
C CYS A 201 -5.32 -6.80 -12.98
N THR A 202 -4.40 -7.32 -12.18
CA THR A 202 -3.73 -8.61 -12.44
C THR A 202 -3.66 -9.49 -11.21
N ASN A 203 -3.74 -10.81 -11.42
CA ASN A 203 -3.44 -11.83 -10.40
C ASN A 203 -2.21 -12.68 -10.80
N GLN A 204 -1.42 -12.23 -11.75
CA GLN A 204 -0.29 -12.96 -12.32
C GLN A 204 1.07 -12.55 -11.74
N LEU A 205 1.10 -11.81 -10.65
CA LEU A 205 2.32 -11.44 -9.94
C LEU A 205 2.35 -12.12 -8.57
N PHE A 206 1.82 -11.44 -7.60
CA PHE A 206 1.67 -11.94 -6.23
C PHE A 206 0.36 -11.43 -5.63
N THR A 207 -0.01 -12.03 -4.52
CA THR A 207 -1.17 -11.66 -3.72
C THR A 207 -0.68 -11.07 -2.41
N TYR A 208 -1.17 -9.92 -2.04
CA TYR A 208 -0.94 -9.31 -0.73
C TYR A 208 -1.80 -10.03 0.32
N LYS A 209 -1.20 -10.39 1.46
CA LYS A 209 -1.88 -11.05 2.59
C LYS A 209 -1.99 -10.07 3.74
N TYR A 210 -3.16 -9.47 3.87
CA TYR A 210 -3.51 -8.62 5.01
C TYR A 210 -3.82 -9.49 6.22
N ILE A 211 -2.96 -9.45 7.25
CA ILE A 211 -3.05 -10.30 8.45
C ILE A 211 -3.76 -9.53 9.57
N CYS A 212 -5.01 -9.91 9.85
CA CYS A 212 -5.80 -9.27 10.91
C CYS A 212 -5.25 -9.60 12.29
N ARG A 213 -4.90 -8.58 13.05
CA ARG A 213 -4.45 -8.68 14.46
C ARG A 213 -5.39 -7.96 15.40
N PRO A 214 -5.50 -8.42 16.67
CA PRO A 214 -6.34 -7.76 17.67
C PRO A 214 -5.92 -6.30 17.93
N ASP A 215 -4.60 -6.05 17.92
CA ASP A 215 -3.99 -4.77 18.30
C ASP A 215 -3.69 -3.86 17.09
N SER A 216 -4.38 -4.09 15.96
CA SER A 216 -4.23 -3.24 14.78
C SER A 216 -4.65 -1.79 15.06
N ILE A 217 -3.87 -0.85 14.54
CA ILE A 217 -4.14 0.61 14.62
C ILE A 217 -5.58 0.91 14.17
N THR A 218 -6.09 0.20 13.19
CA THR A 218 -7.45 0.39 12.64
C THR A 218 -8.57 -0.07 13.58
N THR A 219 -8.27 -0.93 14.57
CA THR A 219 -9.28 -1.50 15.49
C THR A 219 -9.14 -1.01 16.92
N SER A 220 -7.99 -0.44 17.29
CA SER A 220 -7.75 0.12 18.64
C SER A 220 -8.72 1.26 18.95
N SER A 221 -9.30 1.28 20.16
CA SER A 221 -10.14 2.37 20.65
C SER A 221 -9.34 3.60 21.06
N GLU A 222 -8.07 3.44 21.42
CA GLU A 222 -7.20 4.47 21.98
C GLU A 222 -7.03 5.69 21.06
N ASN A 223 -6.97 5.47 19.74
CA ASN A 223 -6.79 6.53 18.74
C ASN A 223 -8.05 6.85 17.93
N ALA A 224 -9.23 6.43 18.39
CA ALA A 224 -10.47 6.59 17.64
C ALA A 224 -10.79 8.06 17.30
N GLY A 225 -10.55 8.98 18.25
CA GLY A 225 -10.75 10.41 18.04
C GLY A 225 -9.82 11.00 16.99
N LYS A 226 -8.51 10.67 17.04
CA LYS A 226 -7.53 11.10 16.04
C LYS A 226 -7.90 10.54 14.66
N ARG A 227 -8.18 9.25 14.54
CA ARG A 227 -8.61 8.65 13.25
C ARG A 227 -9.82 9.37 12.66
N LEU A 228 -10.80 9.69 13.48
CA LEU A 228 -12.00 10.40 13.01
C LEU A 228 -11.68 11.83 12.52
N ALA A 229 -10.80 12.55 13.22
CA ALA A 229 -10.34 13.87 12.81
C ALA A 229 -9.54 13.81 11.51
N ASP A 230 -8.67 12.81 11.37
CA ASP A 230 -7.82 12.62 10.19
C ASP A 230 -8.65 12.27 8.94
N ILE A 231 -9.68 11.40 9.07
CA ILE A 231 -10.61 11.14 7.96
C ILE A 231 -11.34 12.42 7.54
N ALA A 232 -11.77 13.25 8.50
CA ALA A 232 -12.41 14.53 8.17
C ALA A 232 -11.46 15.48 7.43
N THR A 233 -10.19 15.51 7.82
CA THR A 233 -9.13 16.25 7.14
C THR A 233 -8.94 15.76 5.71
N ILE A 234 -8.84 14.46 5.49
CA ILE A 234 -8.70 13.86 4.15
C ILE A 234 -9.90 14.20 3.27
N ILE A 235 -11.13 14.09 3.79
CA ILE A 235 -12.35 14.48 3.07
C ILE A 235 -12.26 15.93 2.63
N GLY A 236 -11.94 16.87 3.55
CA GLY A 236 -11.84 18.29 3.25
C GLY A 236 -10.79 18.61 2.18
N ARG A 237 -9.63 17.94 2.22
CA ARG A 237 -8.58 18.09 1.22
C ARG A 237 -9.02 17.60 -0.16
N LEU A 238 -9.63 16.42 -0.23
CA LEU A 238 -10.15 15.84 -1.49
C LEU A 238 -11.31 16.69 -2.07
N GLU A 239 -12.19 17.25 -1.24
CA GLU A 239 -13.25 18.15 -1.66
C GLU A 239 -12.71 19.49 -2.17
N THR A 240 -11.69 20.04 -1.51
CA THR A 240 -10.98 21.23 -1.96
C THR A 240 -10.35 21.00 -3.33
N TYR A 241 -9.65 19.88 -3.49
CA TYR A 241 -9.07 19.48 -4.77
C TYR A 241 -10.15 19.34 -5.86
N ALA A 242 -11.26 18.61 -5.58
CA ALA A 242 -12.35 18.41 -6.51
C ALA A 242 -13.06 19.72 -6.90
N SER A 243 -13.06 20.71 -6.02
CA SER A 243 -13.63 22.04 -6.28
C SER A 243 -12.72 22.89 -7.17
N ALA A 244 -11.40 22.77 -6.97
CA ALA A 244 -10.39 23.44 -7.80
C ALA A 244 -10.25 22.78 -9.21
N HIS A 245 -10.64 21.50 -9.34
CA HIS A 245 -10.52 20.72 -10.58
C HIS A 245 -11.88 20.09 -10.98
N PRO A 246 -12.85 20.88 -11.48
CA PRO A 246 -14.20 20.39 -11.77
C PRO A 246 -14.25 19.21 -12.76
N GLU A 247 -13.30 19.14 -13.70
CA GLU A 247 -13.16 18.05 -14.68
C GLU A 247 -12.78 16.71 -14.01
N GLN A 248 -12.13 16.73 -12.85
CA GLN A 248 -11.74 15.56 -12.07
C GLN A 248 -12.85 15.09 -11.11
N LYS A 249 -13.76 15.97 -10.75
CA LYS A 249 -14.80 15.73 -9.74
C LYS A 249 -15.62 14.47 -10.00
N ARG A 250 -15.92 14.18 -11.28
CA ARG A 250 -16.69 12.97 -11.68
C ARG A 250 -16.02 11.65 -11.27
N TYR A 251 -14.68 11.61 -11.24
CA TYR A 251 -13.91 10.43 -10.86
C TYR A 251 -13.87 10.22 -9.35
N MET A 252 -13.86 11.30 -8.59
CA MET A 252 -13.78 11.30 -7.12
C MET A 252 -15.11 11.08 -6.42
N ARG A 253 -16.24 11.33 -7.12
CA ARG A 253 -17.59 11.33 -6.52
C ARG A 253 -17.91 10.08 -5.72
N THR A 254 -17.65 8.91 -6.28
CA THR A 254 -17.95 7.63 -5.62
C THR A 254 -17.10 7.45 -4.37
N LYS A 255 -15.81 7.79 -4.44
CA LYS A 255 -14.89 7.65 -3.32
C LYS A 255 -15.22 8.61 -2.19
N LEU A 256 -15.48 9.88 -2.50
CA LEU A 256 -15.90 10.89 -1.51
C LEU A 256 -17.18 10.45 -0.79
N LEU A 257 -18.18 9.93 -1.51
CA LEU A 257 -19.41 9.41 -0.90
C LEU A 257 -19.09 8.27 0.11
N TRP A 258 -18.21 7.35 -0.25
CA TRP A 258 -17.86 6.25 0.66
C TRP A 258 -17.05 6.73 1.88
N LEU A 259 -16.16 7.69 1.72
CA LEU A 259 -15.44 8.30 2.84
C LEU A 259 -16.40 8.99 3.82
N HIS A 260 -17.38 9.74 3.31
CA HIS A 260 -18.42 10.34 4.18
C HIS A 260 -19.25 9.28 4.93
N ILE A 261 -19.63 8.20 4.24
CA ILE A 261 -20.37 7.09 4.87
C ILE A 261 -19.51 6.45 5.98
N ASP A 262 -18.23 6.22 5.72
CA ASP A 262 -17.32 5.63 6.68
C ASP A 262 -17.09 6.57 7.88
N TYR A 263 -16.85 7.85 7.64
CA TYR A 263 -16.77 8.87 8.68
C TYR A 263 -18.01 8.86 9.58
N LEU A 264 -19.20 8.87 9.01
CA LEU A 264 -20.45 8.87 9.80
C LEU A 264 -20.61 7.57 10.62
N ARG A 265 -20.25 6.42 10.06
CA ARG A 265 -20.26 5.13 10.77
C ARG A 265 -19.28 5.13 11.94
N GLN A 266 -18.06 5.61 11.76
CA GLN A 266 -17.06 5.69 12.82
C GLN A 266 -17.48 6.69 13.89
N ARG A 267 -18.01 7.84 13.52
CA ARG A 267 -18.54 8.85 14.45
C ARG A 267 -19.67 8.29 15.33
N LEU A 268 -20.60 7.54 14.75
CA LEU A 268 -21.69 6.89 15.49
C LEU A 268 -21.20 5.80 16.46
N ARG A 269 -20.08 5.13 16.15
CA ARG A 269 -19.45 4.15 17.06
C ARG A 269 -18.69 4.82 18.20
N TYR A 270 -18.06 5.93 17.92
CA TYR A 270 -17.25 6.69 18.90
C TYR A 270 -18.10 7.34 19.99
N HIS A 271 -19.34 7.71 19.69
CA HIS A 271 -20.27 8.33 20.64
C HIS A 271 -21.19 7.31 21.37
N ARG A 272 -20.96 6.02 21.21
CA ARG A 272 -21.61 4.94 21.99
C ARG A 272 -20.70 4.40 23.04
#